data_33811e37d16732b2fc5cc051c696ae20
#
_entry.id   33811e37d16732b2fc5cc051c696ae20
#
_cell.length_a   1.000
_cell.length_b   1.000
_cell.length_c   1.000
_cell.angle_alpha   90.00
_cell.angle_beta   90.00
_cell.angle_gamma   90.00
#
_symmetry.space_group_name_H-M   'P 1'
#
loop_
_entity.id
_entity.type
_entity.pdbx_description
1 polymer ?
#
loop_
_entity_poly.entity_id
_entity_poly.type
_entity_poly.pdbx_seq_one_letter_code
_entity_poly.pdbx_strand_id
1 'polypeptide(L)'
;MAKKRFSASNAAQLMSCVGSADLSNSIPGWVDPVVDEMAGAKGVGKILHEYLAETSKLSPSELRKLVEALTYMAELRSTRRFKVLAEHEFTAEWLDTKPTTTVDVVLYVNDELHVIDYKTGKIPVRPENNTQLMYYALCAMHLAPKATGAHLHIVQPWADTGCVSWFASATDLAQFMHKAKQAEQKIIAGDPTRTPSDNCTFCPANPHSRSDKGRPLCPEMMQLLYPMGYDEAAILDL
;
A
#
# COMPACT_ATOMS: atom_id res chain seq x y z
N MET A 1 -19.15 -5.11 -12.73
CA MET A 1 -18.45 -4.46 -11.59
C MET A 1 -17.12 -5.14 -11.40
N ALA A 2 -16.04 -4.39 -11.27
CA ALA A 2 -14.73 -4.98 -11.00
C ALA A 2 -14.72 -5.52 -9.57
N LYS A 3 -14.46 -6.83 -9.42
CA LYS A 3 -14.30 -7.45 -8.10
C LYS A 3 -13.01 -6.96 -7.45
N LYS A 4 -13.02 -6.75 -6.13
CA LYS A 4 -11.81 -6.42 -5.37
C LYS A 4 -10.79 -7.54 -5.55
N ARG A 5 -9.63 -7.20 -6.13
CA ARG A 5 -8.54 -8.12 -6.41
C ARG A 5 -7.39 -7.88 -5.42
N PHE A 6 -6.56 -8.87 -5.22
CA PHE A 6 -5.35 -8.73 -4.43
C PHE A 6 -4.39 -7.74 -5.14
N SER A 7 -3.95 -6.71 -4.44
CA SER A 7 -3.03 -5.70 -4.95
C SER A 7 -2.09 -5.22 -3.85
N ALA A 8 -1.04 -4.50 -4.21
CA ALA A 8 -0.07 -3.99 -3.26
C ALA A 8 -0.72 -3.13 -2.15
N SER A 9 -1.61 -2.22 -2.53
CA SER A 9 -2.27 -1.28 -1.62
C SER A 9 -3.24 -1.94 -0.63
N ASN A 10 -3.85 -3.09 -1.01
CA ASN A 10 -4.79 -3.79 -0.15
C ASN A 10 -4.25 -5.11 0.42
N ALA A 11 -2.99 -5.46 0.14
CA ALA A 11 -2.38 -6.70 0.56
C ALA A 11 -2.46 -6.90 2.08
N ALA A 12 -2.14 -5.88 2.87
CA ALA A 12 -2.21 -5.95 4.34
C ALA A 12 -3.61 -6.32 4.82
N GLN A 13 -4.65 -5.67 4.28
CA GLN A 13 -6.04 -5.92 4.63
C GLN A 13 -6.47 -7.33 4.21
N LEU A 14 -6.20 -7.72 2.97
CA LEU A 14 -6.64 -9.01 2.43
C LEU A 14 -5.90 -10.21 3.03
N MET A 15 -4.63 -10.04 3.42
CA MET A 15 -3.88 -11.07 4.12
C MET A 15 -4.35 -11.24 5.57
N SER A 16 -4.81 -10.18 6.21
CA SER A 16 -5.35 -10.25 7.58
C SER A 16 -6.83 -10.66 7.63
N CYS A 17 -7.60 -10.34 6.60
CA CYS A 17 -9.04 -10.58 6.56
C CYS A 17 -9.50 -10.88 5.13
N VAL A 18 -9.44 -12.14 4.71
CA VAL A 18 -9.79 -12.56 3.34
C VAL A 18 -11.25 -12.27 2.99
N GLY A 19 -12.17 -12.40 3.94
CA GLY A 19 -13.60 -12.12 3.77
C GLY A 19 -13.92 -10.64 3.54
N SER A 20 -12.94 -9.73 3.77
CA SER A 20 -13.13 -8.32 3.43
C SER A 20 -13.23 -8.07 1.92
N ALA A 21 -12.69 -8.99 1.09
CA ALA A 21 -12.83 -8.92 -0.36
C ALA A 21 -14.29 -9.13 -0.77
N ASP A 22 -14.94 -10.17 -0.23
CA ASP A 22 -16.34 -10.46 -0.51
C ASP A 22 -17.26 -9.34 -0.03
N LEU A 23 -17.07 -8.89 1.21
CA LEU A 23 -17.86 -7.82 1.80
C LEU A 23 -17.72 -6.50 1.02
N SER A 24 -16.51 -6.15 0.57
CA SER A 24 -16.28 -4.97 -0.28
C SER A 24 -16.98 -5.10 -1.64
N ASN A 25 -16.98 -6.30 -2.21
CA ASN A 25 -17.65 -6.57 -3.49
C ASN A 25 -19.18 -6.54 -3.39
N SER A 26 -19.75 -6.72 -2.20
CA SER A 26 -21.19 -6.64 -1.96
C SER A 26 -21.71 -5.21 -1.83
N ILE A 27 -20.85 -4.21 -1.72
CA ILE A 27 -21.22 -2.80 -1.59
C ILE A 27 -21.67 -2.26 -2.96
N PRO A 28 -22.94 -1.83 -3.13
CA PRO A 28 -23.39 -1.30 -4.39
C PRO A 28 -22.64 -0.01 -4.78
N GLY A 29 -22.16 0.05 -6.02
CA GLY A 29 -21.47 1.25 -6.54
C GLY A 29 -20.08 1.51 -5.95
N TRP A 30 -19.55 0.60 -5.11
CA TRP A 30 -18.20 0.77 -4.58
C TRP A 30 -17.15 0.58 -5.69
N VAL A 31 -16.28 1.55 -5.80
CA VAL A 31 -15.09 1.52 -6.66
C VAL A 31 -13.89 1.60 -5.72
N ASP A 32 -12.85 0.81 -5.97
CA ASP A 32 -11.63 0.89 -5.18
C ASP A 32 -11.02 2.29 -5.36
N PRO A 33 -10.94 3.13 -4.32
CA PRO A 33 -10.46 4.50 -4.44
C PRO A 33 -9.03 4.59 -4.97
N VAL A 34 -8.24 3.51 -4.87
CA VAL A 34 -6.87 3.45 -5.40
C VAL A 34 -6.84 3.36 -6.93
N VAL A 35 -7.92 2.89 -7.57
CA VAL A 35 -7.95 2.69 -9.03
C VAL A 35 -8.27 3.99 -9.79
N ASP A 36 -8.93 4.97 -9.17
CA ASP A 36 -9.53 6.10 -9.90
C ASP A 36 -8.65 7.37 -9.95
N GLU A 37 -7.72 7.57 -9.01
CA GLU A 37 -6.92 8.81 -8.96
C GLU A 37 -5.48 8.69 -9.49
N MET A 38 -4.96 7.50 -9.69
CA MET A 38 -3.55 7.27 -10.03
C MET A 38 -3.32 6.64 -11.41
N ALA A 39 -4.35 6.48 -12.21
CA ALA A 39 -4.23 5.95 -13.57
C ALA A 39 -3.72 7.01 -14.54
N GLY A 40 -2.43 7.22 -14.57
CA GLY A 40 -1.79 7.98 -15.65
C GLY A 40 -0.42 8.55 -15.29
N ALA A 41 0.51 8.49 -16.23
CA ALA A 41 1.88 8.98 -16.20
C ALA A 41 2.06 10.50 -15.91
N LYS A 42 1.12 11.11 -15.23
CA LYS A 42 1.13 12.51 -14.75
C LYS A 42 1.67 12.62 -13.32
N GLY A 43 1.93 11.49 -12.64
CA GLY A 43 2.16 11.46 -11.20
C GLY A 43 3.41 12.23 -10.74
N VAL A 44 4.60 11.91 -11.20
CA VAL A 44 5.83 12.54 -10.68
C VAL A 44 5.90 14.03 -11.04
N GLY A 45 5.52 14.40 -12.27
CA GLY A 45 5.49 15.80 -12.68
C GLY A 45 4.42 16.58 -11.94
N LYS A 46 3.24 15.99 -11.71
CA LYS A 46 2.14 16.64 -10.99
C LYS A 46 2.47 16.75 -9.50
N ILE A 47 2.98 15.69 -8.88
CA ILE A 47 3.42 15.71 -7.49
C ILE A 47 4.56 16.73 -7.32
N LEU A 48 5.56 16.75 -8.21
CA LEU A 48 6.63 17.73 -8.13
C LEU A 48 6.11 19.17 -8.37
N HIS A 49 5.20 19.38 -9.31
CA HIS A 49 4.57 20.68 -9.53
C HIS A 49 3.65 21.10 -8.37
N GLU A 50 2.87 20.20 -7.82
CA GLU A 50 2.06 20.46 -6.63
C GLU A 50 2.94 20.71 -5.40
N TYR A 51 4.01 19.95 -5.20
CA TYR A 51 5.01 20.20 -4.16
C TYR A 51 5.71 21.54 -4.36
N LEU A 52 6.13 21.89 -5.57
CA LEU A 52 6.78 23.18 -5.85
C LEU A 52 5.81 24.36 -5.74
N ALA A 53 4.55 24.18 -6.14
CA ALA A 53 3.52 25.21 -5.97
C ALA A 53 3.12 25.39 -4.49
N GLU A 54 3.21 24.35 -3.67
CA GLU A 54 2.92 24.39 -2.24
C GLU A 54 4.13 24.71 -1.36
N THR A 55 5.37 24.64 -1.88
CA THR A 55 6.58 24.97 -1.09
C THR A 55 6.59 26.38 -0.51
N SER A 56 5.90 27.32 -1.15
CA SER A 56 5.71 28.67 -0.61
C SER A 56 4.82 28.72 0.63
N LYS A 57 4.07 27.66 0.93
CA LYS A 57 3.19 27.52 2.07
C LYS A 57 3.81 26.70 3.21
N LEU A 58 5.00 26.12 2.98
CA LEU A 58 5.66 25.29 3.97
C LEU A 58 6.33 26.11 5.04
N SER A 59 6.22 25.67 6.27
CA SER A 59 7.02 26.20 7.38
C SER A 59 8.51 25.88 7.19
N PRO A 60 9.44 26.63 7.83
CA PRO A 60 10.87 26.33 7.73
C PRO A 60 11.24 24.89 8.15
N SER A 61 10.50 24.29 9.09
CA SER A 61 10.72 22.91 9.52
C SER A 61 10.28 21.89 8.45
N GLU A 62 9.18 22.15 7.76
CA GLU A 62 8.69 21.32 6.65
C GLU A 62 9.63 21.40 5.43
N LEU A 63 10.10 22.61 5.10
CA LEU A 63 11.11 22.79 4.05
C LEU A 63 12.39 22.01 4.34
N ARG A 64 12.85 21.97 5.59
CA ARG A 64 14.03 21.19 5.98
C ARG A 64 13.80 19.70 5.75
N LYS A 65 12.65 19.14 6.17
CA LYS A 65 12.29 17.74 5.95
C LYS A 65 12.22 17.39 4.47
N LEU A 66 11.68 18.29 3.64
CA LEU A 66 11.67 18.10 2.20
C LEU A 66 13.09 18.06 1.61
N VAL A 67 13.97 18.97 2.04
CA VAL A 67 15.36 18.98 1.60
C VAL A 67 16.09 17.69 2.02
N GLU A 68 15.87 17.21 3.24
CA GLU A 68 16.42 15.93 3.71
C GLU A 68 15.95 14.76 2.84
N ALA A 69 14.65 14.70 2.50
CA ALA A 69 14.10 13.67 1.61
C ALA A 69 14.71 13.72 0.21
N LEU A 70 14.83 14.93 -0.38
CA LEU A 70 15.45 15.12 -1.70
C LEU A 70 16.95 14.77 -1.69
N THR A 71 17.65 15.10 -0.62
CA THR A 71 19.06 14.74 -0.43
C THR A 71 19.22 13.22 -0.35
N TYR A 72 18.42 12.56 0.45
CA TYR A 72 18.39 11.09 0.55
C TYR A 72 18.18 10.43 -0.83
N MET A 73 17.22 10.93 -1.59
CA MET A 73 16.94 10.42 -2.94
C MET A 73 18.10 10.68 -3.90
N ALA A 74 18.78 11.85 -3.80
CA ALA A 74 19.93 12.16 -4.60
C ALA A 74 21.12 11.24 -4.27
N GLU A 75 21.34 10.93 -3.00
CA GLU A 75 22.38 10.00 -2.55
C GLU A 75 22.16 8.60 -3.11
N LEU A 76 20.93 8.08 -3.03
CA LEU A 76 20.58 6.78 -3.63
C LEU A 76 20.84 6.73 -5.13
N ARG A 77 20.69 7.86 -5.84
CA ARG A 77 20.90 7.98 -7.30
C ARG A 77 22.34 8.31 -7.69
N SER A 78 23.22 8.67 -6.76
CA SER A 78 24.57 9.15 -7.05
C SER A 78 25.56 8.08 -7.54
N THR A 79 25.18 6.81 -7.51
CA THR A 79 26.03 5.69 -7.94
C THR A 79 26.10 5.56 -9.46
N ARG A 80 27.29 5.19 -9.99
CA ARG A 80 27.61 5.27 -11.43
C ARG A 80 26.91 4.25 -12.34
N ARG A 81 26.24 3.21 -11.81
CA ARG A 81 25.53 2.19 -12.60
C ARG A 81 24.18 1.92 -11.96
N PHE A 82 23.19 2.61 -12.44
CA PHE A 82 21.82 2.41 -11.95
C PHE A 82 20.82 2.41 -13.10
N LYS A 83 19.77 1.66 -12.93
CA LYS A 83 18.53 1.75 -13.72
C LYS A 83 17.43 2.26 -12.80
N VAL A 84 16.76 3.33 -13.23
CA VAL A 84 15.61 3.91 -12.51
C VAL A 84 14.35 3.62 -13.30
N LEU A 85 13.34 3.12 -12.63
CA LEU A 85 11.96 3.08 -13.12
C LEU A 85 11.11 3.87 -12.13
N ALA A 86 10.51 4.96 -12.60
CA ALA A 86 9.61 5.78 -11.80
C ALA A 86 8.19 5.67 -12.34
N GLU A 87 7.21 5.62 -11.45
CA GLU A 87 5.78 5.43 -11.78
C GLU A 87 5.59 4.28 -12.79
N HIS A 88 6.28 3.17 -12.53
CA HIS A 88 6.30 2.06 -13.47
C HIS A 88 5.27 1.01 -13.10
N GLU A 89 4.47 0.61 -14.09
CA GLU A 89 3.51 -0.47 -13.91
C GLU A 89 4.20 -1.83 -14.01
N PHE A 90 3.98 -2.66 -13.02
CA PHE A 90 4.41 -4.05 -12.97
C PHE A 90 3.21 -4.99 -12.90
N THR A 91 3.34 -6.16 -13.51
CA THR A 91 2.43 -7.27 -13.30
C THR A 91 2.97 -8.19 -12.20
N ALA A 92 2.13 -8.55 -11.26
CA ALA A 92 2.49 -9.51 -10.21
C ALA A 92 2.42 -10.95 -10.76
N GLU A 93 3.39 -11.32 -11.59
CA GLU A 93 3.46 -12.64 -12.24
C GLU A 93 3.53 -13.80 -11.24
N TRP A 94 3.85 -13.52 -10.00
CA TRP A 94 3.92 -14.47 -8.91
C TRP A 94 2.56 -14.80 -8.26
N LEU A 95 1.48 -14.07 -8.62
CA LEU A 95 0.09 -14.32 -8.23
C LEU A 95 -0.70 -14.95 -9.37
N ASP A 96 -1.71 -15.75 -9.05
CA ASP A 96 -2.54 -16.44 -10.04
C ASP A 96 -3.42 -15.46 -10.84
N THR A 97 -3.93 -14.42 -10.19
CA THR A 97 -4.76 -13.40 -10.84
C THR A 97 -3.94 -12.35 -11.59
N LYS A 98 -2.61 -12.37 -11.46
CA LYS A 98 -1.67 -11.48 -12.14
C LYS A 98 -2.10 -10.00 -12.16
N PRO A 99 -2.43 -9.40 -11.02
CA PRO A 99 -2.84 -8.01 -10.99
C PRO A 99 -1.67 -7.09 -11.34
N THR A 100 -1.97 -5.93 -11.92
CA THR A 100 -0.98 -4.86 -12.13
C THR A 100 -0.90 -3.94 -10.93
N THR A 101 0.25 -3.30 -10.76
CA THR A 101 0.50 -2.30 -9.72
C THR A 101 1.50 -1.28 -10.21
N THR A 102 1.32 -0.02 -9.87
CA THR A 102 2.30 1.04 -10.14
C THR A 102 3.20 1.20 -8.93
N VAL A 103 4.51 1.25 -9.15
CA VAL A 103 5.52 1.45 -8.12
C VAL A 103 6.12 2.82 -8.29
N ASP A 104 6.19 3.61 -7.21
CA ASP A 104 6.65 4.99 -7.26
C ASP A 104 8.08 5.07 -7.83
N VAL A 105 9.03 4.35 -7.23
CA VAL A 105 10.40 4.26 -7.76
C VAL A 105 11.02 2.89 -7.48
N VAL A 106 11.62 2.31 -8.52
CA VAL A 106 12.52 1.17 -8.42
C VAL A 106 13.90 1.59 -8.90
N LEU A 107 14.92 1.33 -8.07
CA LEU A 107 16.32 1.48 -8.45
C LEU A 107 16.98 0.10 -8.47
N TYR A 108 17.73 -0.16 -9.53
CA TYR A 108 18.65 -1.28 -9.58
C TYR A 108 20.07 -0.74 -9.65
N VAL A 109 20.86 -1.01 -8.61
CA VAL A 109 22.18 -0.42 -8.39
C VAL A 109 23.14 -1.49 -7.92
N ASN A 110 24.23 -1.73 -8.64
CA ASN A 110 25.31 -2.65 -8.22
C ASN A 110 24.82 -4.03 -7.77
N ASP A 111 23.89 -4.64 -8.50
CA ASP A 111 23.22 -5.90 -8.17
C ASP A 111 22.28 -5.83 -6.93
N GLU A 112 21.98 -4.64 -6.42
CA GLU A 112 21.01 -4.40 -5.35
C GLU A 112 19.71 -3.83 -5.92
N LEU A 113 18.59 -4.28 -5.37
CA LEU A 113 17.27 -3.78 -5.68
C LEU A 113 16.81 -2.82 -4.57
N HIS A 114 16.41 -1.60 -4.95
CA HIS A 114 15.81 -0.63 -4.06
C HIS A 114 14.39 -0.32 -4.53
N VAL A 115 13.44 -0.39 -3.62
CA VAL A 115 12.04 -0.03 -3.83
C VAL A 115 11.71 1.13 -2.92
N ILE A 116 11.20 2.21 -3.48
CA ILE A 116 10.95 3.46 -2.76
C ILE A 116 9.50 3.83 -2.94
N ASP A 117 8.85 4.15 -1.84
CA ASP A 117 7.46 4.56 -1.78
C ASP A 117 7.35 5.92 -1.08
N TYR A 118 6.67 6.86 -1.72
CA TYR A 118 6.46 8.21 -1.21
C TYR A 118 5.18 8.27 -0.39
N LYS A 119 5.28 8.79 0.82
CA LYS A 119 4.16 9.00 1.72
C LYS A 119 3.99 10.48 2.06
N THR A 120 2.82 11.02 1.79
CA THR A 120 2.49 12.43 2.06
C THR A 120 1.75 12.62 3.39
N GLY A 121 1.32 11.54 4.02
CA GLY A 121 0.63 11.58 5.31
C GLY A 121 1.57 11.91 6.48
N LYS A 122 1.00 12.33 7.61
CA LYS A 122 1.76 12.63 8.84
C LYS A 122 1.89 11.44 9.78
N ILE A 123 1.06 10.40 9.61
CA ILE A 123 1.15 9.17 10.41
C ILE A 123 2.37 8.38 9.92
N PRO A 124 3.36 8.09 10.79
CA PRO A 124 4.58 7.42 10.40
C PRO A 124 4.30 6.03 9.78
N VAL A 125 4.90 5.79 8.63
CA VAL A 125 4.91 4.47 7.97
C VAL A 125 6.31 3.88 8.10
N ARG A 126 6.38 2.60 8.44
CA ARG A 126 7.65 1.87 8.56
C ARG A 126 7.87 0.95 7.38
N PRO A 127 9.12 0.78 6.94
CA PRO A 127 9.45 -0.15 5.85
C PRO A 127 9.53 -1.61 6.31
N GLU A 128 9.75 -1.87 7.63
CA GLU A 128 9.91 -3.21 8.18
C GLU A 128 8.61 -4.02 8.03
N ASN A 129 8.69 -5.13 7.32
CA ASN A 129 7.55 -6.01 7.01
C ASN A 129 6.37 -5.27 6.33
N ASN A 130 6.66 -4.16 5.66
CA ASN A 130 5.65 -3.40 4.93
C ASN A 130 5.16 -4.20 3.73
N THR A 131 3.90 -4.61 3.79
CA THR A 131 3.29 -5.50 2.80
C THR A 131 3.25 -4.88 1.40
N GLN A 132 3.04 -3.57 1.28
CA GLN A 132 3.05 -2.86 0.01
C GLN A 132 4.44 -2.87 -0.63
N LEU A 133 5.47 -2.52 0.13
CA LEU A 133 6.86 -2.52 -0.35
C LEU A 133 7.36 -3.93 -0.70
N MET A 134 7.04 -4.94 0.13
CA MET A 134 7.39 -6.33 -0.16
C MET A 134 6.70 -6.85 -1.44
N TYR A 135 5.45 -6.45 -1.64
CA TYR A 135 4.73 -6.75 -2.89
C TYR A 135 5.44 -6.13 -4.10
N TYR A 136 5.80 -4.85 -4.02
CA TYR A 136 6.53 -4.15 -5.06
C TYR A 136 7.89 -4.78 -5.34
N ALA A 137 8.62 -5.16 -4.30
CA ALA A 137 9.90 -5.85 -4.43
C ALA A 137 9.76 -7.16 -5.21
N LEU A 138 8.76 -7.99 -4.89
CA LEU A 138 8.51 -9.23 -5.61
C LEU A 138 8.17 -9.01 -7.09
N CYS A 139 7.45 -7.93 -7.41
CA CYS A 139 7.18 -7.56 -8.80
C CYS A 139 8.45 -7.16 -9.56
N ALA A 140 9.39 -6.49 -8.87
CA ALA A 140 10.60 -5.95 -9.47
C ALA A 140 11.84 -6.87 -9.41
N MET A 141 11.81 -7.98 -8.64
CA MET A 141 12.95 -8.89 -8.45
C MET A 141 13.56 -9.43 -9.75
N HIS A 142 12.77 -9.57 -10.82
CA HIS A 142 13.27 -10.02 -12.11
C HIS A 142 14.29 -9.04 -12.75
N LEU A 143 14.30 -7.77 -12.31
CA LEU A 143 15.28 -6.76 -12.74
C LEU A 143 16.64 -6.94 -12.08
N ALA A 144 16.69 -7.65 -10.95
CA ALA A 144 17.86 -7.83 -10.11
C ALA A 144 18.11 -9.32 -9.80
N PRO A 145 18.42 -10.16 -10.83
CA PRO A 145 18.48 -11.62 -10.66
C PRO A 145 19.59 -12.10 -9.71
N LYS A 146 20.54 -11.24 -9.37
CA LYS A 146 21.62 -11.54 -8.42
C LYS A 146 21.37 -10.97 -7.03
N ALA A 147 20.32 -10.17 -6.83
CA ALA A 147 20.01 -9.58 -5.54
C ALA A 147 19.62 -10.66 -4.52
N THR A 148 20.14 -10.53 -3.31
CA THR A 148 19.85 -11.44 -2.18
C THR A 148 18.63 -10.99 -1.39
N GLY A 149 17.97 -9.93 -1.83
CA GLY A 149 16.80 -9.30 -1.23
C GLY A 149 16.55 -7.94 -1.84
N ALA A 150 15.81 -7.10 -1.15
CA ALA A 150 15.51 -5.75 -1.59
C ALA A 150 15.63 -4.74 -0.44
N HIS A 151 16.18 -3.56 -0.73
CA HIS A 151 16.14 -2.41 0.15
C HIS A 151 14.80 -1.69 -0.03
N LEU A 152 14.00 -1.67 1.01
CA LEU A 152 12.68 -1.07 1.04
C LEU A 152 12.76 0.30 1.72
N HIS A 153 12.32 1.35 1.05
CA HIS A 153 12.44 2.72 1.53
C HIS A 153 11.06 3.38 1.61
N ILE A 154 10.83 4.07 2.73
CA ILE A 154 9.73 5.02 2.88
C ILE A 154 10.35 6.42 2.89
N VAL A 155 9.88 7.26 1.99
CA VAL A 155 10.23 8.69 1.94
C VAL A 155 8.99 9.47 2.36
N GLN A 156 8.98 9.91 3.61
CA GLN A 156 7.82 10.55 4.25
C GLN A 156 8.23 11.85 4.95
N PRO A 157 8.40 12.96 4.20
CA PRO A 157 8.94 14.23 4.76
C PRO A 157 8.12 14.83 5.89
N TRP A 158 6.80 14.57 5.91
CA TRP A 158 5.88 15.16 6.86
C TRP A 158 5.68 14.37 8.16
N ALA A 159 6.24 13.16 8.23
CA ALA A 159 6.26 12.36 9.44
C ALA A 159 7.57 12.55 10.21
N ASP A 160 7.55 12.27 11.53
CA ASP A 160 8.75 12.40 12.36
C ASP A 160 9.85 11.41 11.99
N THR A 161 9.49 10.30 11.34
CA THR A 161 10.43 9.29 10.85
C THR A 161 11.24 9.74 9.62
N GLY A 162 10.73 10.71 8.86
CA GLY A 162 11.41 11.20 7.66
C GLY A 162 11.64 10.12 6.60
N CYS A 163 12.92 9.89 6.24
CA CYS A 163 13.33 8.86 5.29
C CYS A 163 13.90 7.67 6.06
N VAL A 164 13.29 6.51 5.90
CA VAL A 164 13.68 5.26 6.59
C VAL A 164 13.77 4.11 5.61
N SER A 165 14.64 3.14 5.89
CA SER A 165 14.83 1.97 5.04
C SER A 165 14.97 0.68 5.85
N TRP A 166 14.67 -0.44 5.21
CA TRP A 166 14.85 -1.78 5.73
C TRP A 166 15.25 -2.72 4.61
N PHE A 167 16.15 -3.66 4.90
CA PHE A 167 16.55 -4.71 3.96
C PHE A 167 15.68 -5.95 4.18
N ALA A 168 14.83 -6.26 3.20
CA ALA A 168 14.08 -7.51 3.15
C ALA A 168 14.92 -8.58 2.46
N SER A 169 15.31 -9.60 3.19
CA SER A 169 16.06 -10.72 2.62
C SER A 169 15.21 -11.54 1.65
N ALA A 170 15.84 -12.37 0.81
CA ALA A 170 15.13 -13.32 -0.04
C ALA A 170 14.21 -14.24 0.78
N THR A 171 14.57 -14.57 2.01
CA THR A 171 13.75 -15.38 2.93
C THR A 171 12.50 -14.62 3.35
N ASP A 172 12.64 -13.34 3.73
CA ASP A 172 11.50 -12.50 4.12
C ASP A 172 10.51 -12.35 2.95
N LEU A 173 11.03 -12.08 1.76
CA LEU A 173 10.22 -11.97 0.54
C LEU A 173 9.52 -13.29 0.18
N ALA A 174 10.21 -14.43 0.33
CA ALA A 174 9.61 -15.75 0.08
C ALA A 174 8.49 -16.08 1.08
N GLN A 175 8.68 -15.76 2.36
CA GLN A 175 7.64 -15.94 3.38
C GLN A 175 6.43 -15.04 3.12
N PHE A 176 6.66 -13.79 2.75
CA PHE A 176 5.59 -12.88 2.36
C PHE A 176 4.84 -13.41 1.14
N MET A 177 5.54 -13.81 0.07
CA MET A 177 4.95 -14.37 -1.14
C MET A 177 4.06 -15.58 -0.82
N HIS A 178 4.54 -16.48 0.04
CA HIS A 178 3.77 -17.66 0.44
C HIS A 178 2.45 -17.27 1.13
N LYS A 179 2.50 -16.36 2.12
CA LYS A 179 1.32 -15.87 2.84
C LYS A 179 0.33 -15.16 1.89
N ALA A 180 0.85 -14.34 0.99
CA ALA A 180 0.03 -13.62 0.02
C ALA A 180 -0.68 -14.56 -0.96
N LYS A 181 0.02 -15.59 -1.47
CA LYS A 181 -0.59 -16.63 -2.30
C LYS A 181 -1.68 -17.39 -1.58
N GLN A 182 -1.45 -17.78 -0.33
CA GLN A 182 -2.49 -18.42 0.47
C GLN A 182 -3.73 -17.56 0.65
N ALA A 183 -3.56 -16.24 0.91
CA ALA A 183 -4.66 -15.32 1.00
C ALA A 183 -5.41 -15.17 -0.33
N GLU A 184 -4.66 -15.06 -1.44
CA GLU A 184 -5.25 -14.99 -2.78
C GLU A 184 -6.10 -16.25 -3.09
N GLN A 185 -5.58 -17.44 -2.81
CA GLN A 185 -6.32 -18.71 -3.02
C GLN A 185 -7.63 -18.75 -2.23
N LYS A 186 -7.62 -18.32 -0.98
CA LYS A 186 -8.82 -18.21 -0.17
C LYS A 186 -9.82 -17.22 -0.77
N ILE A 187 -9.36 -16.07 -1.25
CA ILE A 187 -10.20 -15.06 -1.90
C ILE A 187 -10.81 -15.60 -3.19
N ILE A 188 -10.02 -16.33 -4.00
CA ILE A 188 -10.51 -16.98 -5.23
C ILE A 188 -11.57 -18.03 -4.90
N ALA A 189 -11.36 -18.79 -3.82
CA ALA A 189 -12.32 -19.79 -3.33
C ALA A 189 -13.58 -19.18 -2.71
N GLY A 190 -13.64 -17.86 -2.50
CA GLY A 190 -14.76 -17.18 -1.86
C GLY A 190 -14.83 -17.44 -0.36
N ASP A 191 -13.69 -17.63 0.31
CA ASP A 191 -13.64 -17.83 1.78
C ASP A 191 -14.21 -16.59 2.49
N PRO A 192 -15.32 -16.72 3.25
CA PRO A 192 -15.96 -15.60 3.92
C PRO A 192 -15.32 -15.23 5.26
N THR A 193 -14.25 -15.92 5.65
CA THR A 193 -13.61 -15.72 6.97
C THR A 193 -13.19 -14.29 7.19
N ARG A 194 -13.70 -13.66 8.23
CA ARG A 194 -13.41 -12.29 8.63
C ARG A 194 -12.65 -12.29 9.94
N THR A 195 -11.56 -11.54 9.97
CA THR A 195 -10.71 -11.45 11.16
C THR A 195 -10.44 -9.98 11.46
N PRO A 196 -11.02 -9.44 12.54
CA PRO A 196 -10.74 -8.07 12.97
C PRO A 196 -9.24 -7.87 13.26
N SER A 197 -8.70 -6.74 12.80
CA SER A 197 -7.29 -6.37 12.97
C SER A 197 -7.12 -4.85 12.84
N ASP A 198 -5.93 -4.33 13.08
CA ASP A 198 -5.61 -2.91 12.88
C ASP A 198 -5.87 -2.43 11.44
N ASN A 199 -5.81 -3.36 10.48
CA ASN A 199 -6.12 -3.07 9.08
C ASN A 199 -7.63 -2.79 8.83
N CYS A 200 -8.50 -3.05 9.80
CA CYS A 200 -9.91 -2.70 9.72
C CYS A 200 -10.13 -1.18 9.61
N THR A 201 -9.19 -0.37 10.08
CA THR A 201 -9.25 1.10 9.95
C THR A 201 -9.49 1.55 8.51
N PHE A 202 -8.94 0.83 7.53
CA PHE A 202 -9.08 1.14 6.11
C PHE A 202 -10.09 0.25 5.39
N CYS A 203 -10.84 -0.57 6.14
CA CYS A 203 -11.83 -1.46 5.56
C CYS A 203 -13.11 -0.69 5.19
N PRO A 204 -13.62 -0.81 3.95
CA PRO A 204 -14.86 -0.13 3.55
C PRO A 204 -16.08 -0.52 4.38
N ALA A 205 -16.06 -1.70 5.00
CA ALA A 205 -17.13 -2.20 5.86
C ALA A 205 -16.93 -1.86 7.34
N ASN A 206 -15.90 -1.07 7.69
CA ASN A 206 -15.73 -0.57 9.05
C ASN A 206 -16.77 0.50 9.35
N PRO A 207 -17.58 0.35 10.43
CA PRO A 207 -18.62 1.32 10.75
C PRO A 207 -18.09 2.74 11.00
N HIS A 208 -16.86 2.88 11.53
CA HIS A 208 -16.25 4.18 11.80
C HIS A 208 -15.63 4.88 10.57
N SER A 209 -15.36 4.15 9.50
CA SER A 209 -14.79 4.75 8.28
C SER A 209 -15.84 5.13 7.24
N ARG A 210 -17.12 5.11 7.61
CA ARG A 210 -18.22 5.32 6.67
C ARG A 210 -18.50 6.78 6.44
N SER A 211 -18.59 7.14 5.16
CA SER A 211 -19.12 8.43 4.70
C SER A 211 -20.56 8.32 4.18
N ASP A 212 -21.05 7.12 3.91
CA ASP A 212 -22.33 6.89 3.24
C ASP A 212 -23.18 5.85 3.97
N LYS A 213 -24.47 6.18 4.10
CA LYS A 213 -25.50 5.30 4.64
C LYS A 213 -25.78 4.12 3.68
N GLY A 214 -26.10 2.95 4.22
CA GLY A 214 -26.53 1.79 3.44
C GLY A 214 -25.43 0.81 3.01
N ARG A 215 -24.18 0.97 3.45
CA ARG A 215 -23.14 -0.05 3.27
C ARG A 215 -23.33 -1.22 4.23
N PRO A 216 -23.08 -2.46 3.82
CA PRO A 216 -23.05 -3.57 4.73
C PRO A 216 -21.97 -3.35 5.79
N LEU A 217 -22.32 -3.53 7.05
CA LEU A 217 -21.40 -3.46 8.17
C LEU A 217 -20.72 -4.82 8.36
N CYS A 218 -19.46 -4.81 8.78
CA CYS A 218 -18.77 -6.04 9.14
C CYS A 218 -19.34 -6.58 10.46
N PRO A 219 -20.00 -7.76 10.49
CA PRO A 219 -20.60 -8.29 11.71
C PRO A 219 -19.58 -8.50 12.83
N GLU A 220 -18.37 -8.94 12.49
CA GLU A 220 -17.30 -9.19 13.44
C GLU A 220 -16.80 -7.90 14.09
N MET A 221 -16.72 -6.79 13.34
CA MET A 221 -16.40 -5.48 13.90
C MET A 221 -17.54 -4.93 14.74
N MET A 222 -18.78 -5.12 14.30
CA MET A 222 -19.96 -4.71 15.07
C MET A 222 -20.02 -5.43 16.42
N GLN A 223 -19.73 -6.73 16.45
CA GLN A 223 -19.70 -7.50 17.70
C GLN A 223 -18.59 -7.03 18.65
N LEU A 224 -17.44 -6.61 18.14
CA LEU A 224 -16.35 -6.03 18.97
C LEU A 224 -16.72 -4.67 19.56
N LEU A 225 -17.36 -3.81 18.77
CA LEU A 225 -17.75 -2.47 19.19
C LEU A 225 -18.96 -2.47 20.13
N TYR A 226 -19.86 -3.43 19.94
CA TYR A 226 -21.12 -3.54 20.67
C TYR A 226 -21.31 -4.96 21.23
N PRO A 227 -20.50 -5.38 22.19
CA PRO A 227 -20.53 -6.76 22.71
C PRO A 227 -21.85 -7.13 23.41
N MET A 228 -22.64 -6.14 23.84
CA MET A 228 -23.99 -6.34 24.44
C MET A 228 -25.10 -6.42 23.38
N GLY A 229 -24.78 -6.40 22.11
CA GLY A 229 -25.71 -6.32 20.99
C GLY A 229 -25.87 -4.90 20.44
N TYR A 230 -26.40 -4.79 19.24
CA TYR A 230 -26.62 -3.51 18.55
C TYR A 230 -27.92 -3.54 17.76
N ASP A 231 -28.55 -2.38 17.64
CA ASP A 231 -29.67 -2.18 16.73
C ASP A 231 -29.11 -1.67 15.39
N GLU A 232 -29.18 -2.50 14.36
CA GLU A 232 -28.65 -2.21 13.04
C GLU A 232 -29.31 -0.98 12.42
N ALA A 233 -30.61 -0.76 12.68
CA ALA A 233 -31.36 0.40 12.21
C ALA A 233 -30.88 1.70 12.88
N ALA A 234 -30.61 1.68 14.19
CA ALA A 234 -30.12 2.84 14.93
C ALA A 234 -28.70 3.27 14.49
N ILE A 235 -27.87 2.30 14.03
CA ILE A 235 -26.50 2.60 13.57
C ILE A 235 -26.51 3.17 12.14
N LEU A 236 -27.48 2.80 11.33
CA LEU A 236 -27.62 3.33 9.97
C LEU A 236 -28.10 4.80 9.94
N ASP A 237 -28.63 5.28 11.07
CA ASP A 237 -29.12 6.66 11.22
C ASP A 237 -28.06 7.62 11.81
N LEU A 238 -26.89 7.13 12.23
CA LEU A 238 -25.72 7.93 12.64
C LEU A 238 -24.83 8.26 11.47
#